data_f4366d8df5cfb974978c2e8f55adca32
#
_entry.id   f4366d8df5cfb974978c2e8f55adca32
#
_cell.length_a   1.000
_cell.length_b   1.000
_cell.length_c   1.000
_cell.angle_alpha   90.00
_cell.angle_beta   90.00
_cell.angle_gamma   90.00
#
_symmetry.space_group_name_H-M   'P 1'
#
loop_
_entity.id
_entity.type
_entity.pdbx_description
1 polymer ?
#
loop_
_entity_poly.entity_id
_entity_poly.type
_entity_poly.pdbx_seq_one_letter_code
_entity_poly.pdbx_strand_id
1 'polypeptide(L)'
;MIHVIYGAKGTGKTKIIVDHANAFAKEAKGVVVYIDRSNHRLHDLHRSIRLVDASHYDLSSQHDILSFIKGMLAANFDIEQIYIDGITRLLDCNVSELGELYQGLEQISKEHSVNFVITASGAKEELPAFITKHIK
;
A
#
# COMPACT_ATOMS: atom_id res chain seq x y z
N MET A 1 3.57 11.38 -1.94
CA MET A 1 4.28 11.02 -0.70
C MET A 1 4.06 9.55 -0.38
N ILE A 2 5.09 8.90 0.09
CA ILE A 2 5.02 7.50 0.50
C ILE A 2 5.35 7.41 1.99
N HIS A 3 4.52 6.68 2.73
CA HIS A 3 4.72 6.42 4.15
C HIS A 3 4.76 4.91 4.36
N VAL A 4 5.82 4.40 4.96
CA VAL A 4 6.00 2.96 5.21
C VAL A 4 5.90 2.67 6.70
N ILE A 5 5.07 1.69 7.03
CA ILE A 5 4.95 1.12 8.37
C ILE A 5 5.72 -0.20 8.35
N TYR A 6 6.86 -0.24 9.01
CA TYR A 6 7.78 -1.37 8.95
C TYR A 6 7.95 -2.01 10.32
N GLY A 7 8.04 -3.32 10.35
CA GLY A 7 8.32 -4.06 11.58
C GLY A 7 8.26 -5.55 11.35
N ALA A 8 8.64 -6.30 12.38
CA ALA A 8 8.57 -7.75 12.32
C ALA A 8 7.12 -8.23 12.14
N LYS A 9 6.98 -9.42 11.62
CA LYS A 9 5.66 -10.05 11.47
C LYS A 9 4.99 -10.18 12.84
N GLY A 10 3.69 -9.87 12.90
CA GLY A 10 2.93 -10.00 14.15
C GLY A 10 3.06 -8.83 15.11
N THR A 11 3.55 -7.67 14.66
CA THR A 11 3.73 -6.48 15.52
C THR A 11 2.57 -5.47 15.45
N GLY A 12 1.43 -5.87 14.86
CA GLY A 12 0.24 -5.02 14.86
C GLY A 12 0.19 -3.98 13.72
N LYS A 13 0.94 -4.18 12.65
CA LYS A 13 0.97 -3.24 11.53
C LYS A 13 -0.39 -3.10 10.84
N THR A 14 -1.14 -4.20 10.72
CA THR A 14 -2.46 -4.18 10.08
C THR A 14 -3.43 -3.29 10.85
N LYS A 15 -3.42 -3.35 12.18
CA LYS A 15 -4.26 -2.46 12.98
C LYS A 15 -3.89 -1.00 12.76
N ILE A 16 -2.61 -0.70 12.69
CA ILE A 16 -2.13 0.67 12.48
C ILE A 16 -2.58 1.20 11.12
N ILE A 17 -2.41 0.42 10.06
CA ILE A 17 -2.80 0.86 8.72
C ILE A 17 -4.32 0.97 8.56
N VAL A 18 -5.09 0.07 9.16
CA VAL A 18 -6.55 0.14 9.16
C VAL A 18 -7.03 1.41 9.87
N ASP A 19 -6.50 1.68 11.06
CA ASP A 19 -6.85 2.88 11.83
C ASP A 19 -6.50 4.16 11.04
N HIS A 20 -5.34 4.17 10.39
CA HIS A 20 -4.90 5.29 9.57
C HIS A 20 -5.86 5.52 8.39
N ALA A 21 -6.22 4.43 7.70
CA ALA A 21 -7.13 4.50 6.56
C ALA A 21 -8.51 5.01 6.96
N ASN A 22 -9.04 4.54 8.08
CA ASN A 22 -10.34 4.95 8.57
C ASN A 22 -10.35 6.43 8.98
N ALA A 23 -9.30 6.89 9.65
CA ALA A 23 -9.18 8.29 10.03
C ALA A 23 -9.09 9.20 8.80
N PHE A 24 -8.29 8.80 7.82
CA PHE A 24 -8.14 9.56 6.58
C PHE A 24 -9.45 9.62 5.79
N ALA A 25 -10.15 8.49 5.70
CA ALA A 25 -11.39 8.40 4.92
C ALA A 25 -12.48 9.36 5.41
N LYS A 26 -12.52 9.64 6.71
CA LYS A 26 -13.50 10.58 7.28
C LYS A 26 -13.32 12.01 6.77
N GLU A 27 -12.08 12.38 6.46
CA GLU A 27 -11.72 13.72 6.01
C GLU A 27 -11.50 13.81 4.51
N ALA A 28 -11.43 12.67 3.82
CA ALA A 28 -11.09 12.62 2.41
C ALA A 28 -12.17 13.21 1.54
N LYS A 29 -11.75 13.94 0.52
CA LYS A 29 -12.65 14.48 -0.52
C LYS A 29 -12.74 13.54 -1.71
N GLY A 30 -11.70 12.75 -1.94
CA GLY A 30 -11.62 11.81 -3.04
C GLY A 30 -11.73 10.37 -2.57
N VAL A 31 -11.39 9.47 -3.47
CA VAL A 31 -11.48 8.04 -3.24
C VAL A 31 -10.25 7.53 -2.49
N VAL A 32 -10.48 6.67 -1.50
CA VAL A 32 -9.44 5.98 -0.75
C VAL A 32 -9.50 4.50 -1.12
N VAL A 33 -8.36 3.93 -1.50
CA VAL A 33 -8.24 2.53 -1.91
C VAL A 33 -7.39 1.79 -0.89
N TYR A 34 -7.81 0.58 -0.53
CA TYR A 34 -7.06 -0.29 0.38
C TYR A 34 -6.84 -1.63 -0.31
N ILE A 35 -5.58 -1.94 -0.59
CA ILE A 35 -5.18 -3.18 -1.27
C ILE A 35 -4.68 -4.17 -0.24
N ASP A 36 -5.29 -5.35 -0.20
CA ASP A 36 -4.90 -6.44 0.70
C ASP A 36 -4.89 -7.75 -0.09
N ARG A 37 -4.25 -8.76 0.46
CA ARG A 37 -4.21 -10.09 -0.12
C ARG A 37 -5.55 -10.83 -0.03
N SER A 38 -6.45 -10.35 0.83
CA SER A 38 -7.76 -10.96 1.05
C SER A 38 -8.81 -9.88 1.32
N ASN A 39 -10.06 -10.30 1.54
CA ASN A 39 -11.13 -9.38 1.90
C ASN A 39 -11.46 -9.41 3.41
N HIS A 40 -10.57 -9.94 4.24
CA HIS A 40 -10.81 -10.11 5.68
C HIS A 40 -11.04 -8.79 6.41
N ARG A 41 -10.55 -7.66 5.87
CA ARG A 41 -10.69 -6.35 6.51
C ARG A 41 -11.95 -5.58 6.08
N LEU A 42 -12.79 -6.19 5.25
CA LEU A 42 -13.96 -5.51 4.70
C LEU A 42 -14.81 -4.82 5.77
N HIS A 43 -15.07 -5.51 6.88
CA HIS A 43 -15.91 -4.99 7.95
C HIS A 43 -15.16 -4.07 8.92
N ASP A 44 -13.83 -4.04 8.86
CA ASP A 44 -13.01 -3.18 9.71
C ASP A 44 -12.79 -1.80 9.08
N LEU A 45 -13.03 -1.67 7.78
CA LEU A 45 -12.79 -0.46 7.02
C LEU A 45 -14.06 0.38 6.87
N HIS A 46 -13.90 1.70 6.90
CA HIS A 46 -14.99 2.62 6.61
C HIS A 46 -15.58 2.28 5.24
N ARG A 47 -16.91 2.33 5.14
CA ARG A 47 -17.63 1.92 3.92
C ARG A 47 -17.26 2.71 2.66
N SER A 48 -16.72 3.91 2.81
CA SER A 48 -16.26 4.72 1.67
C SER A 48 -14.92 4.25 1.11
N ILE A 49 -14.19 3.43 1.86
CA ILE A 49 -12.91 2.89 1.40
C ILE A 49 -13.15 1.76 0.42
N ARG A 50 -12.47 1.81 -0.72
CA ARG A 50 -12.55 0.77 -1.73
C ARG A 50 -11.55 -0.33 -1.40
N LEU A 51 -12.03 -1.46 -0.92
CA LEU A 51 -11.16 -2.62 -0.66
C LEU A 51 -10.91 -3.37 -1.96
N VAL A 52 -9.63 -3.60 -2.25
CA VAL A 52 -9.20 -4.41 -3.39
C VAL A 52 -8.60 -5.71 -2.84
N ASP A 53 -9.23 -6.83 -3.14
CA ASP A 53 -8.71 -8.16 -2.81
C ASP A 53 -7.76 -8.58 -3.94
N ALA A 54 -6.47 -8.44 -3.70
CA ALA A 54 -5.45 -8.68 -4.71
C ALA A 54 -5.39 -10.14 -5.19
N SER A 55 -5.96 -11.08 -4.42
CA SER A 55 -5.99 -12.48 -4.82
C SER A 55 -6.84 -12.72 -6.08
N HIS A 56 -7.70 -11.78 -6.43
CA HIS A 56 -8.56 -11.88 -7.61
C HIS A 56 -7.92 -11.36 -8.90
N TYR A 57 -6.70 -10.79 -8.84
CA TYR A 57 -6.16 -10.02 -9.98
C TYR A 57 -4.76 -10.45 -10.43
N ASP A 58 -4.31 -11.62 -10.01
CA ASP A 58 -3.00 -12.18 -10.44
C ASP A 58 -1.82 -11.22 -10.23
N LEU A 59 -1.80 -10.53 -9.10
CA LEU A 59 -0.75 -9.59 -8.77
C LEU A 59 0.42 -10.31 -8.10
N SER A 60 1.38 -10.79 -8.89
CA SER A 60 2.47 -11.64 -8.40
C SER A 60 3.86 -11.02 -8.52
N SER A 61 3.98 -9.86 -9.16
CA SER A 61 5.28 -9.18 -9.33
C SER A 61 5.16 -7.69 -9.03
N GLN A 62 6.31 -7.05 -8.85
CA GLN A 62 6.35 -5.60 -8.67
C GLN A 62 5.76 -4.88 -9.88
N HIS A 63 6.07 -5.38 -11.06
CA HIS A 63 5.51 -4.84 -12.30
C HIS A 63 3.99 -4.95 -12.32
N ASP A 64 3.44 -6.08 -11.89
CA ASP A 64 1.98 -6.28 -11.84
C ASP A 64 1.30 -5.25 -10.94
N ILE A 65 1.88 -5.02 -9.76
CA ILE A 65 1.34 -4.04 -8.81
C ILE A 65 1.36 -2.64 -9.43
N LEU A 66 2.48 -2.25 -10.03
CA LEU A 66 2.61 -0.93 -10.64
C LEU A 66 1.62 -0.74 -11.78
N SER A 67 1.48 -1.74 -12.65
CA SER A 67 0.53 -1.68 -13.76
C SER A 67 -0.91 -1.60 -13.29
N PHE A 68 -1.25 -2.37 -12.25
CA PHE A 68 -2.59 -2.37 -11.67
C PHE A 68 -2.93 -0.99 -11.11
N ILE A 69 -2.00 -0.39 -10.36
CA ILE A 69 -2.20 0.96 -9.80
C ILE A 69 -2.35 2.00 -10.89
N LYS A 70 -1.52 1.94 -11.93
CA LYS A 70 -1.64 2.86 -13.08
C LYS A 70 -2.99 2.72 -13.75
N GLY A 71 -3.48 1.49 -13.88
CA GLY A 71 -4.81 1.24 -14.46
C GLY A 71 -5.94 1.84 -13.63
N MET A 72 -5.86 1.70 -12.31
CA MET A 72 -6.85 2.31 -11.42
C MET A 72 -6.84 3.83 -11.55
N LEU A 73 -5.67 4.45 -11.57
CA LEU A 73 -5.53 5.90 -11.68
C LEU A 73 -5.97 6.42 -13.05
N ALA A 74 -5.77 5.63 -14.11
CA ALA A 74 -6.24 5.98 -15.43
C ALA A 74 -7.77 6.02 -15.50
N ALA A 75 -8.43 5.15 -14.76
CA ALA A 75 -9.89 5.03 -14.74
C ALA A 75 -10.57 5.98 -13.74
N ASN A 76 -9.86 6.47 -12.74
CA ASN A 76 -10.44 7.29 -11.69
C ASN A 76 -9.44 8.34 -11.20
N PHE A 77 -9.67 9.60 -11.59
CA PHE A 77 -8.82 10.73 -11.21
C PHE A 77 -9.05 11.18 -9.76
N ASP A 78 -10.09 10.68 -9.11
CA ASP A 78 -10.44 11.09 -7.75
C ASP A 78 -9.72 10.28 -6.68
N ILE A 79 -8.91 9.30 -7.04
CA ILE A 79 -8.14 8.54 -6.07
C ILE A 79 -7.08 9.45 -5.45
N GLU A 80 -7.16 9.59 -4.14
CA GLU A 80 -6.34 10.52 -3.38
C GLU A 80 -5.29 9.80 -2.54
N GLN A 81 -5.60 8.57 -2.07
CA GLN A 81 -4.71 7.81 -1.22
C GLN A 81 -4.90 6.31 -1.44
N ILE A 82 -3.78 5.58 -1.48
CA ILE A 82 -3.77 4.13 -1.66
C ILE A 82 -2.99 3.50 -0.51
N TYR A 83 -3.64 2.56 0.15
CA TYR A 83 -3.06 1.74 1.21
C TYR A 83 -2.71 0.37 0.65
N ILE A 84 -1.54 -0.15 0.99
CA ILE A 84 -1.14 -1.51 0.61
C ILE A 84 -0.70 -2.23 1.87
N ASP A 85 -1.49 -3.21 2.31
CA ASP A 85 -1.19 -3.96 3.52
C ASP A 85 -0.46 -5.26 3.18
N GLY A 86 0.72 -5.42 3.76
CA GLY A 86 1.49 -6.65 3.64
C GLY A 86 2.16 -6.85 2.28
N ILE A 87 2.87 -5.84 1.79
CA ILE A 87 3.51 -5.92 0.46
C ILE A 87 4.48 -7.10 0.33
N THR A 88 5.23 -7.42 1.37
CA THR A 88 6.18 -8.54 1.34
C THR A 88 5.46 -9.89 1.25
N ARG A 89 4.31 -9.99 1.92
CA ARG A 89 3.48 -11.18 1.86
C ARG A 89 2.75 -11.29 0.52
N LEU A 90 2.27 -10.17 0.01
CA LEU A 90 1.57 -10.12 -1.27
C LEU A 90 2.45 -10.60 -2.42
N LEU A 91 3.72 -10.19 -2.42
CA LEU A 91 4.68 -10.53 -3.47
C LEU A 91 5.59 -11.71 -3.11
N ASP A 92 5.45 -12.25 -1.91
CA ASP A 92 6.28 -13.36 -1.40
C ASP A 92 7.77 -13.10 -1.60
N CYS A 93 8.23 -11.96 -1.09
CA CYS A 93 9.62 -11.53 -1.25
C CYS A 93 10.12 -10.78 -0.01
N ASN A 94 11.42 -10.54 0.04
CA ASN A 94 12.05 -9.74 1.08
C ASN A 94 12.00 -8.25 0.72
N VAL A 95 12.03 -7.39 1.74
CA VAL A 95 12.02 -5.94 1.54
C VAL A 95 13.18 -5.46 0.67
N SER A 96 14.32 -6.13 0.72
CA SER A 96 15.50 -5.77 -0.07
C SER A 96 15.27 -5.90 -1.58
N GLU A 97 14.26 -6.67 -1.98
CA GLU A 97 13.93 -6.92 -3.38
C GLU A 97 12.93 -5.93 -3.97
N LEU A 98 12.43 -4.97 -3.18
CA LEU A 98 11.34 -4.09 -3.56
C LEU A 98 11.76 -2.75 -4.19
N GLY A 99 13.03 -2.65 -4.62
CA GLY A 99 13.55 -1.40 -5.19
C GLY A 99 12.77 -0.89 -6.38
N GLU A 100 12.43 -1.76 -7.33
CA GLU A 100 11.66 -1.42 -8.51
C GLU A 100 10.27 -0.89 -8.14
N LEU A 101 9.61 -1.57 -7.20
CA LEU A 101 8.28 -1.16 -6.75
C LEU A 101 8.31 0.24 -6.15
N TYR A 102 9.22 0.49 -5.20
CA TYR A 102 9.27 1.79 -4.52
C TYR A 102 9.65 2.92 -5.47
N GLN A 103 10.55 2.66 -6.41
CA GLN A 103 10.90 3.64 -7.42
C GLN A 103 9.68 3.98 -8.29
N GLY A 104 8.95 2.97 -8.70
CA GLY A 104 7.72 3.16 -9.50
C GLY A 104 6.64 3.89 -8.73
N LEU A 105 6.44 3.56 -7.44
CA LEU A 105 5.45 4.24 -6.60
C LEU A 105 5.82 5.70 -6.36
N GLU A 106 7.11 6.01 -6.18
CA GLU A 106 7.54 7.40 -6.04
C GLU A 106 7.20 8.22 -7.30
N GLN A 107 7.42 7.64 -8.46
CA GLN A 107 7.11 8.29 -9.72
C GLN A 107 5.61 8.50 -9.89
N ILE A 108 4.80 7.48 -9.60
CA ILE A 108 3.35 7.57 -9.67
C ILE A 108 2.81 8.62 -8.70
N SER A 109 3.31 8.63 -7.47
CA SER A 109 2.91 9.61 -6.45
C SER A 109 3.17 11.03 -6.93
N LYS A 110 4.31 11.25 -7.55
CA LYS A 110 4.69 12.56 -8.08
C LYS A 110 3.81 12.98 -9.27
N GLU A 111 3.58 12.08 -10.21
CA GLU A 111 2.83 12.39 -11.43
C GLU A 111 1.33 12.57 -11.20
N HIS A 112 0.75 11.82 -10.27
CA HIS A 112 -0.70 11.77 -10.04
C HIS A 112 -1.15 12.44 -8.75
N SER A 113 -0.23 12.96 -7.96
CA SER A 113 -0.53 13.58 -6.66
C SER A 113 -1.30 12.63 -5.73
N VAL A 114 -0.97 11.35 -5.77
CA VAL A 114 -1.55 10.31 -4.91
C VAL A 114 -0.55 9.91 -3.83
N ASN A 115 -1.05 9.68 -2.62
CA ASN A 115 -0.21 9.23 -1.51
C ASN A 115 -0.34 7.73 -1.31
N PHE A 116 0.75 7.10 -0.87
CA PHE A 116 0.77 5.69 -0.55
C PHE A 116 1.13 5.48 0.91
N VAL A 117 0.42 4.57 1.57
CA VAL A 117 0.76 4.08 2.91
C VAL A 117 0.89 2.56 2.80
N ILE A 118 2.04 2.04 3.16
CA ILE A 118 2.40 0.65 2.88
C ILE A 118 2.91 -0.02 4.15
N THR A 119 2.42 -1.23 4.46
CA THR A 119 3.06 -2.05 5.49
C THR A 119 4.00 -3.04 4.84
N ALA A 120 5.14 -3.25 5.48
CA ALA A 120 6.12 -4.23 5.05
C ALA A 120 6.71 -4.92 6.29
N SER A 121 7.01 -6.19 6.16
CA SER A 121 7.55 -6.99 7.26
C SER A 121 8.99 -7.39 6.98
N GLY A 122 9.82 -7.35 8.02
CA GLY A 122 11.20 -7.77 7.92
C GLY A 122 11.95 -7.44 9.20
N ALA A 123 13.19 -7.89 9.29
CA ALA A 123 14.08 -7.58 10.40
C ALA A 123 14.63 -6.17 10.23
N LYS A 124 15.02 -5.56 11.34
CA LYS A 124 15.59 -4.20 11.32
C LYS A 124 16.85 -4.13 10.46
N GLU A 125 17.65 -5.19 10.48
CA GLU A 125 18.91 -5.29 9.73
C GLU A 125 18.71 -5.40 8.23
N GLU A 126 17.52 -5.82 7.79
CA GLU A 126 17.20 -6.00 6.38
C GLU A 126 16.73 -4.73 5.68
N LEU A 127 16.55 -3.66 6.42
CA LEU A 127 15.88 -2.45 5.94
C LEU A 127 16.76 -1.67 4.95
N PRO A 128 16.41 -1.64 3.67
CA PRO A 128 17.19 -0.89 2.69
C PRO A 128 16.93 0.61 2.76
N ALA A 129 17.90 1.39 2.28
CA ALA A 129 17.82 2.84 2.30
C ALA A 129 16.60 3.39 1.55
N PHE A 130 16.21 2.76 0.45
CA PHE A 130 15.06 3.24 -0.33
C PHE A 130 13.74 3.11 0.41
N ILE A 131 13.68 2.32 1.48
CA ILE A 131 12.50 2.22 2.35
C ILE A 131 12.66 3.11 3.58
N THR A 132 13.87 3.16 4.15
CA THR A 132 14.14 3.93 5.38
C THR A 132 13.69 5.38 5.26
N LYS A 133 13.89 6.00 4.12
CA LYS A 133 13.52 7.40 3.90
C LYS A 133 12.01 7.65 3.97
N HIS A 134 11.19 6.60 3.89
CA HIS A 134 9.74 6.70 3.96
C HIS A 134 9.15 6.33 5.32
N ILE A 135 9.99 5.88 6.24
CA ILE A 135 9.54 5.53 7.60
C ILE A 135 9.51 6.81 8.43
N LYS A 136 8.43 6.97 9.15
CA LYS A 136 8.26 8.12 10.05
C LYS A 136 8.35 7.70 11.50
#